data_2c5d9eecedfbab9e3fe8bc528e6998e2
#
_entry.id   2c5d9eecedfbab9e3fe8bc528e6998e2
#
_cell.length_a   1.000
_cell.length_b   1.000
_cell.length_c   1.000
_cell.angle_alpha   90.00
_cell.angle_beta   90.00
_cell.angle_gamma   90.00
#
_symmetry.space_group_name_H-M   'P 1'
#
loop_
_entity.id
_entity.type
_entity.pdbx_description
1 polymer ?
#
loop_
_entity_poly.entity_id
_entity_poly.type
_entity_poly.pdbx_seq_one_letter_code
_entity_poly.pdbx_strand_id
1 'polypeptide(L)'
;MPWYWIPKEDMDNRLIKTDAKGNIIWEWSHKWLIGFRDITNATHDRTFVISLIPDACGVGHSATLLFVERGTMPGALLLGMMSSLVFDYATRQKIGGSHASISFVKQFPVLTPEQVSSSGYEQDIVERVARLCWFNHDLDGWMEELREECPEEYDLPEEPVIWDEEQRTVWQAELDAIFAHLYGLTTEDLRYILDPEDVCGKGCINETFRVLKERELRELGEYRTKRLVMEAWNKFEFDNKLKMLCYEK
;
A
#
# COMPACT_ATOMS: atom_id res chain seq x y z
N MET A 1 0.07 32.53 7.82
CA MET A 1 -0.73 31.38 8.30
C MET A 1 -1.32 30.68 7.10
N PRO A 2 -1.25 29.34 7.01
CA PRO A 2 -1.96 28.60 5.97
C PRO A 2 -3.46 28.85 6.05
N TRP A 3 -4.13 28.88 4.93
CA TRP A 3 -5.57 29.16 4.84
C TRP A 3 -6.46 28.04 5.39
N TYR A 4 -5.89 26.87 5.72
CA TYR A 4 -6.61 25.63 6.08
C TYR A 4 -6.13 25.07 7.43
N TRP A 5 -5.91 25.94 8.41
CA TRP A 5 -5.64 25.49 9.76
C TRP A 5 -6.93 25.03 10.43
N ILE A 6 -6.91 23.80 10.92
CA ILE A 6 -7.96 23.25 11.78
C ILE A 6 -7.40 23.21 13.20
N PRO A 7 -8.10 23.75 14.21
CA PRO A 7 -7.68 23.58 15.60
C PRO A 7 -7.52 22.10 15.96
N LYS A 8 -6.48 21.75 16.71
CA LYS A 8 -6.24 20.35 17.12
C LYS A 8 -7.45 19.78 17.87
N GLU A 9 -8.06 20.58 18.73
CA GLU A 9 -9.27 20.19 19.48
C GLU A 9 -10.44 19.80 18.55
N ASP A 10 -10.64 20.50 17.46
CA ASP A 10 -11.67 20.17 16.47
C ASP A 10 -11.39 18.85 15.75
N MET A 11 -10.12 18.52 15.55
CA MET A 11 -9.69 17.24 15.00
C MET A 11 -9.92 16.11 16.00
N ASP A 12 -9.40 16.27 17.21
CA ASP A 12 -9.51 15.27 18.27
C ASP A 12 -10.98 14.92 18.56
N ASN A 13 -11.85 15.92 18.59
CA ASN A 13 -13.29 15.72 18.75
C ASN A 13 -13.95 14.92 17.61
N ARG A 14 -13.39 14.88 16.42
CA ARG A 14 -13.90 14.08 15.30
C ARG A 14 -13.43 12.62 15.33
N LEU A 15 -12.40 12.34 16.11
CA LEU A 15 -11.88 10.99 16.35
C LEU A 15 -12.55 10.30 17.54
N ILE A 16 -13.58 10.93 18.11
CA ILE A 16 -14.36 10.41 19.23
C ILE A 16 -15.85 10.40 18.85
N LYS A 17 -16.55 9.33 19.15
CA LYS A 17 -18.01 9.25 19.07
C LYS A 17 -18.60 8.99 20.45
N THR A 18 -19.65 9.73 20.78
CA THR A 18 -20.37 9.57 22.05
C THR A 18 -21.81 9.16 21.81
N ASP A 19 -22.40 8.44 22.79
CA ASP A 19 -23.83 8.17 22.83
C ASP A 19 -24.63 9.43 23.24
N ALA A 20 -25.96 9.30 23.26
CA ALA A 20 -26.86 10.39 23.68
C ALA A 20 -26.69 10.83 25.16
N LYS A 21 -25.95 10.07 25.96
CA LYS A 21 -25.66 10.34 27.38
C LYS A 21 -24.25 10.93 27.57
N GLY A 22 -23.47 11.05 26.48
CA GLY A 22 -22.10 11.58 26.50
C GLY A 22 -21.04 10.51 26.81
N ASN A 23 -21.37 9.22 26.86
CA ASN A 23 -20.36 8.18 27.02
C ASN A 23 -19.65 7.93 25.71
N ILE A 24 -18.32 7.76 25.74
CA ILE A 24 -17.53 7.41 24.57
C ILE A 24 -17.91 6.00 24.11
N ILE A 25 -18.34 5.86 22.86
CA ILE A 25 -18.69 4.57 22.22
C ILE A 25 -17.68 4.16 21.16
N TRP A 26 -16.84 5.06 20.72
CA TRP A 26 -15.74 4.82 19.80
C TRP A 26 -14.73 5.96 19.93
N GLU A 27 -13.45 5.61 19.89
CA GLU A 27 -12.34 6.55 19.92
C GLU A 27 -11.19 5.99 19.08
N TRP A 28 -10.55 6.85 18.29
CA TRP A 28 -9.31 6.53 17.61
C TRP A 28 -8.14 7.00 18.46
N SER A 29 -7.45 6.07 19.11
CA SER A 29 -6.36 6.37 20.06
C SER A 29 -4.96 6.28 19.45
N HIS A 30 -4.85 5.84 18.18
CA HIS A 30 -3.57 5.71 17.50
C HIS A 30 -3.03 7.09 17.07
N LYS A 31 -1.70 7.20 17.03
CA LYS A 31 -0.98 8.42 16.62
C LYS A 31 -0.79 8.50 15.09
N TRP A 32 -1.65 7.87 14.33
CA TRP A 32 -1.60 7.82 12.88
C TRP A 32 -3.00 7.64 12.30
N LEU A 33 -3.12 7.98 11.03
CA LEU A 33 -4.31 7.75 10.22
C LEU A 33 -3.90 7.09 8.90
N ILE A 34 -4.81 6.38 8.27
CA ILE A 34 -4.68 5.97 6.87
C ILE A 34 -5.74 6.68 6.07
N GLY A 35 -5.35 7.28 4.95
CA GLY A 35 -6.27 7.94 4.04
C GLY A 35 -6.01 7.60 2.59
N PHE A 36 -7.07 7.51 1.80
CA PHE A 36 -6.95 7.37 0.35
C PHE A 36 -7.56 8.56 -0.38
N ARG A 37 -7.01 8.86 -1.54
CA ARG A 37 -7.47 9.95 -2.38
C ARG A 37 -8.76 9.54 -3.11
N ASP A 38 -9.86 10.28 -2.86
CA ASP A 38 -11.14 10.07 -3.53
C ASP A 38 -11.08 10.45 -5.02
N ILE A 39 -10.50 11.62 -5.34
CA ILE A 39 -10.42 12.10 -6.73
C ILE A 39 -9.32 11.35 -7.47
N THR A 40 -9.71 10.58 -8.48
CA THR A 40 -8.82 9.72 -9.24
C THR A 40 -9.25 9.56 -10.70
N ASN A 41 -8.41 8.89 -11.49
CA ASN A 41 -8.71 8.53 -12.86
C ASN A 41 -7.92 7.27 -13.25
N ALA A 42 -8.52 6.38 -14.01
CA ALA A 42 -7.87 5.18 -14.54
C ALA A 42 -6.67 5.49 -15.47
N THR A 43 -6.57 6.71 -15.99
CA THR A 43 -5.44 7.16 -16.83
C THR A 43 -4.27 7.75 -16.05
N HIS A 44 -4.31 7.79 -14.74
CA HIS A 44 -3.15 8.18 -13.92
C HIS A 44 -2.15 7.03 -13.79
N ASP A 45 -0.91 7.33 -13.40
CA ASP A 45 0.12 6.31 -13.10
C ASP A 45 -0.39 5.32 -12.04
N ARG A 46 -1.06 5.84 -11.01
CA ARG A 46 -1.77 5.07 -9.98
C ARG A 46 -3.21 5.57 -9.87
N THR A 47 -4.17 4.66 -9.96
CA THR A 47 -5.59 4.95 -9.79
C THR A 47 -5.96 5.02 -8.32
N PHE A 48 -5.48 4.08 -7.52
CA PHE A 48 -5.70 4.09 -6.09
C PHE A 48 -4.44 4.60 -5.36
N VAL A 49 -4.58 5.73 -4.67
CA VAL A 49 -3.51 6.34 -3.90
C VAL A 49 -3.91 6.37 -2.44
N ILE A 50 -3.16 5.67 -1.62
CA ILE A 50 -3.34 5.54 -0.18
C ILE A 50 -2.04 5.90 0.54
N SER A 51 -2.13 6.45 1.74
CA SER A 51 -0.96 6.85 2.53
C SER A 51 -1.25 6.82 4.02
N LEU A 52 -0.19 6.68 4.80
CA LEU A 52 -0.18 7.10 6.21
C LEU A 52 -0.26 8.62 6.30
N ILE A 53 -0.93 9.09 7.33
CA ILE A 53 -1.12 10.50 7.65
C ILE A 53 -0.81 10.66 9.14
N PRO A 54 0.05 11.62 9.54
CA PRO A 54 0.27 11.91 10.95
C PRO A 54 -1.03 12.32 11.65
N ASP A 55 -1.18 11.98 12.92
CA ASP A 55 -2.36 12.32 13.73
C ASP A 55 -2.58 13.84 13.88
N ALA A 56 -1.51 14.62 13.73
CA ALA A 56 -1.57 16.07 13.75
C ALA A 56 -2.16 16.72 12.49
N CYS A 57 -2.48 15.91 11.45
CA CYS A 57 -2.96 16.39 10.16
C CYS A 57 -4.47 16.22 9.99
N GLY A 58 -5.19 17.33 9.88
CA GLY A 58 -6.59 17.33 9.43
C GLY A 58 -6.66 17.13 7.92
N VAL A 59 -7.60 16.30 7.47
CA VAL A 59 -7.83 16.03 6.05
C VAL A 59 -9.22 16.46 5.60
N GLY A 60 -9.31 16.95 4.35
CA GLY A 60 -10.59 17.28 3.73
C GLY A 60 -11.29 16.04 3.16
N HIS A 61 -12.53 16.22 2.69
CA HIS A 61 -13.37 15.15 2.15
C HIS A 61 -12.79 14.40 0.95
N SER A 62 -11.81 14.98 0.25
CA SER A 62 -11.11 14.34 -0.87
C SER A 62 -10.03 13.33 -0.44
N ALA A 63 -9.76 13.25 0.87
CA ALA A 63 -8.92 12.21 1.47
C ALA A 63 -9.76 11.42 2.47
N THR A 64 -10.38 10.34 2.01
CA THR A 64 -11.23 9.48 2.85
C THR A 64 -10.36 8.67 3.81
N LEU A 65 -10.71 8.69 5.11
CA LEU A 65 -9.99 7.96 6.14
C LEU A 65 -10.48 6.52 6.27
N LEU A 66 -9.54 5.62 6.53
CA LEU A 66 -9.75 4.23 6.90
C LEU A 66 -9.23 4.04 8.34
N PHE A 67 -10.08 3.55 9.22
CA PHE A 67 -9.74 3.24 10.61
C PHE A 67 -9.56 1.73 10.75
N VAL A 68 -8.33 1.30 11.00
CA VAL A 68 -7.97 -0.12 11.14
C VAL A 68 -7.92 -0.46 12.62
N GLU A 69 -9.06 -0.83 13.18
CA GLU A 69 -9.24 -1.09 14.63
C GLU A 69 -8.46 -2.33 15.14
N ARG A 70 -7.81 -3.09 14.26
CA ARG A 70 -7.07 -4.31 14.61
C ARG A 70 -5.61 -4.06 14.98
N GLY A 71 -5.16 -2.80 14.98
CA GLY A 71 -3.81 -2.40 15.37
C GLY A 71 -2.96 -1.85 14.23
N THR A 72 -1.75 -1.48 14.59
CA THR A 72 -0.79 -0.78 13.70
C THR A 72 -0.15 -1.73 12.69
N MET A 73 0.23 -2.95 13.10
CA MET A 73 0.77 -3.95 12.18
C MET A 73 -0.24 -4.39 11.12
N PRO A 74 -1.51 -4.74 11.42
CA PRO A 74 -2.55 -4.94 10.41
C PRO A 74 -2.79 -3.72 9.52
N GLY A 75 -2.65 -2.51 10.06
CA GLY A 75 -2.69 -1.26 9.30
C GLY A 75 -1.57 -1.16 8.27
N ALA A 76 -0.35 -1.54 8.64
CA ALA A 76 0.80 -1.57 7.74
C ALA A 76 0.61 -2.62 6.62
N LEU A 77 0.10 -3.81 6.94
CA LEU A 77 -0.22 -4.84 5.95
C LEU A 77 -1.26 -4.35 4.94
N LEU A 78 -2.34 -3.72 5.42
CA LEU A 78 -3.38 -3.15 4.58
C LEU A 78 -2.83 -2.05 3.66
N LEU A 79 -1.99 -1.15 4.20
CA LEU A 79 -1.37 -0.07 3.44
C LEU A 79 -0.48 -0.62 2.32
N GLY A 80 0.38 -1.59 2.62
CA GLY A 80 1.24 -2.25 1.62
C GLY A 80 0.41 -2.88 0.51
N MET A 81 -0.62 -3.64 0.88
CA MET A 81 -1.53 -4.30 -0.07
C MET A 81 -2.24 -3.31 -0.97
N MET A 82 -2.90 -2.30 -0.39
CA MET A 82 -3.69 -1.32 -1.16
C MET A 82 -2.80 -0.36 -1.97
N SER A 83 -1.49 -0.32 -1.69
CA SER A 83 -0.50 0.42 -2.49
C SER A 83 0.06 -0.41 -3.65
N SER A 84 -0.19 -1.72 -3.71
CA SER A 84 0.39 -2.60 -4.73
C SER A 84 -0.22 -2.38 -6.12
N LEU A 85 0.57 -2.68 -7.17
CA LEU A 85 0.10 -2.64 -8.56
C LEU A 85 -1.04 -3.60 -8.83
N VAL A 86 -1.02 -4.77 -8.19
CA VAL A 86 -2.08 -5.78 -8.33
C VAL A 86 -3.41 -5.26 -7.81
N PHE A 87 -3.39 -4.61 -6.64
CA PHE A 87 -4.56 -3.96 -6.09
C PHE A 87 -5.04 -2.79 -6.97
N ASP A 88 -4.11 -1.96 -7.45
CA ASP A 88 -4.42 -0.85 -8.35
C ASP A 88 -5.00 -1.34 -9.69
N TYR A 89 -4.52 -2.46 -10.23
CA TYR A 89 -5.10 -3.11 -11.40
C TYR A 89 -6.57 -3.50 -11.18
N ALA A 90 -6.87 -4.17 -10.07
CA ALA A 90 -8.24 -4.54 -9.72
C ALA A 90 -9.14 -3.30 -9.54
N THR A 91 -8.59 -2.24 -8.98
CA THR A 91 -9.26 -0.94 -8.81
C THR A 91 -9.59 -0.30 -10.14
N ARG A 92 -8.65 -0.29 -11.10
CA ARG A 92 -8.85 0.25 -12.46
C ARG A 92 -10.00 -0.41 -13.20
N GLN A 93 -10.19 -1.72 -13.01
CA GLN A 93 -11.29 -2.45 -13.65
C GLN A 93 -12.68 -2.06 -13.11
N LYS A 94 -12.75 -1.45 -11.93
CA LYS A 94 -14.01 -1.07 -11.27
C LYS A 94 -14.30 0.42 -11.30
N ILE A 95 -13.28 1.27 -11.29
CA ILE A 95 -13.46 2.72 -11.28
C ILE A 95 -13.62 3.22 -12.71
N GLY A 96 -14.88 3.40 -13.14
CA GLY A 96 -15.21 3.98 -14.45
C GLY A 96 -15.34 5.51 -14.47
N GLY A 97 -15.07 6.19 -13.35
CA GLY A 97 -15.26 7.64 -13.19
C GLY A 97 -14.05 8.33 -12.56
N SER A 98 -14.32 9.51 -11.98
CA SER A 98 -13.29 10.36 -11.36
C SER A 98 -13.20 10.22 -9.84
N HIS A 99 -13.87 9.25 -9.24
CA HIS A 99 -13.95 9.08 -7.78
C HIS A 99 -13.76 7.62 -7.36
N ALA A 100 -12.82 7.40 -6.42
CA ALA A 100 -12.69 6.16 -5.67
C ALA A 100 -13.60 6.21 -4.42
N SER A 101 -14.93 6.25 -4.65
CA SER A 101 -15.86 6.37 -3.54
C SER A 101 -15.81 5.16 -2.61
N ILE A 102 -16.22 5.34 -1.36
CA ILE A 102 -16.25 4.27 -0.35
C ILE A 102 -17.09 3.06 -0.80
N SER A 103 -18.08 3.28 -1.66
CA SER A 103 -18.92 2.21 -2.23
C SER A 103 -18.12 1.29 -3.16
N PHE A 104 -17.14 1.83 -3.89
CA PHE A 104 -16.20 1.02 -4.68
C PHE A 104 -15.17 0.34 -3.78
N VAL A 105 -14.57 1.10 -2.84
CA VAL A 105 -13.52 0.58 -1.95
C VAL A 105 -13.97 -0.64 -1.17
N LYS A 106 -15.23 -0.66 -0.70
CA LYS A 106 -15.83 -1.82 -0.02
C LYS A 106 -15.94 -3.10 -0.88
N GLN A 107 -15.73 -3.00 -2.19
CA GLN A 107 -15.81 -4.12 -3.13
C GLN A 107 -14.43 -4.61 -3.61
N PHE A 108 -13.36 -3.95 -3.20
CA PHE A 108 -12.02 -4.35 -3.63
C PHE A 108 -11.57 -5.61 -2.91
N PRO A 109 -10.79 -6.45 -3.58
CA PRO A 109 -10.29 -7.68 -2.99
C PRO A 109 -9.22 -7.35 -1.93
N VAL A 110 -9.53 -7.61 -0.68
CA VAL A 110 -8.62 -7.41 0.46
C VAL A 110 -8.30 -8.77 1.06
N LEU A 111 -7.03 -9.10 1.20
CA LEU A 111 -6.57 -10.27 1.94
C LEU A 111 -6.71 -9.99 3.44
N THR A 112 -7.14 -10.99 4.20
CA THR A 112 -7.21 -10.83 5.66
C THR A 112 -5.81 -10.88 6.28
N PRO A 113 -5.59 -10.26 7.46
CA PRO A 113 -4.31 -10.36 8.15
C PRO A 113 -3.87 -11.83 8.34
N GLU A 114 -4.80 -12.73 8.65
CA GLU A 114 -4.53 -14.15 8.84
C GLU A 114 -4.03 -14.84 7.55
N GLN A 115 -4.54 -14.43 6.38
CA GLN A 115 -4.05 -14.93 5.09
C GLN A 115 -2.62 -14.45 4.82
N VAL A 116 -2.32 -13.19 5.17
CA VAL A 116 -0.96 -12.64 5.01
C VAL A 116 0.01 -13.29 6.00
N SER A 117 -0.35 -13.40 7.28
CA SER A 117 0.52 -14.01 8.31
C SER A 117 0.82 -15.48 8.00
N SER A 118 -0.17 -16.24 7.52
CA SER A 118 0.03 -17.66 7.16
C SER A 118 0.88 -17.88 5.91
N SER A 119 1.11 -16.83 5.12
CA SER A 119 1.88 -16.91 3.87
C SER A 119 3.40 -16.94 4.07
N GLY A 120 3.88 -16.51 5.24
CA GLY A 120 5.29 -16.30 5.54
C GLY A 120 5.91 -15.02 4.97
N TYR A 121 5.09 -14.13 4.40
CA TYR A 121 5.54 -12.82 3.86
C TYR A 121 5.24 -11.64 4.79
N GLU A 122 4.63 -11.86 5.95
CA GLU A 122 4.23 -10.80 6.87
C GLU A 122 5.41 -9.88 7.25
N GLN A 123 6.52 -10.46 7.69
CA GLN A 123 7.75 -9.74 8.02
C GLN A 123 8.24 -8.92 6.83
N ASP A 124 8.37 -9.55 5.66
CA ASP A 124 8.84 -8.92 4.42
C ASP A 124 7.99 -7.68 4.05
N ILE A 125 6.68 -7.76 4.24
CA ILE A 125 5.75 -6.65 3.97
C ILE A 125 5.94 -5.53 4.98
N VAL A 126 5.89 -5.85 6.27
CA VAL A 126 5.96 -4.87 7.36
C VAL A 126 7.27 -4.08 7.30
N GLU A 127 8.40 -4.75 7.12
CA GLU A 127 9.72 -4.10 7.03
C GLU A 127 9.81 -3.12 5.85
N ARG A 128 9.26 -3.48 4.69
CA ARG A 128 9.28 -2.60 3.51
C ARG A 128 8.33 -1.43 3.67
N VAL A 129 7.15 -1.66 4.23
CA VAL A 129 6.20 -0.58 4.54
C VAL A 129 6.81 0.39 5.55
N ALA A 130 7.48 -0.12 6.60
CA ALA A 130 8.18 0.71 7.57
C ALA A 130 9.22 1.62 6.92
N ARG A 131 10.08 1.05 6.06
CA ARG A 131 11.11 1.81 5.33
C ARG A 131 10.54 2.79 4.32
N LEU A 132 9.42 2.48 3.70
CA LEU A 132 8.77 3.36 2.73
C LEU A 132 8.02 4.51 3.39
N CYS A 133 7.49 4.32 4.59
CA CYS A 133 6.62 5.30 5.24
C CYS A 133 7.36 6.20 6.23
N TRP A 134 8.31 5.65 6.99
CA TRP A 134 9.00 6.42 8.03
C TRP A 134 10.31 7.03 7.51
N PHE A 135 10.20 8.21 6.88
CA PHE A 135 11.33 8.96 6.32
C PHE A 135 11.53 10.34 7.00
N ASN A 136 10.71 10.66 7.98
CA ASN A 136 10.84 11.84 8.84
C ASN A 136 10.15 11.58 10.18
N HIS A 137 10.30 12.50 11.13
CA HIS A 137 9.76 12.39 12.49
C HIS A 137 8.25 12.63 12.62
N ASP A 138 7.53 12.96 11.54
CA ASP A 138 6.07 13.19 11.62
C ASP A 138 5.29 11.90 11.91
N LEU A 139 5.88 10.75 11.65
CA LEU A 139 5.29 9.42 11.87
C LEU A 139 5.99 8.62 12.98
N ASP A 140 6.73 9.27 13.88
CA ASP A 140 7.39 8.60 15.02
C ASP A 140 6.38 7.81 15.86
N GLY A 141 5.22 8.40 16.15
CA GLY A 141 4.18 7.73 16.91
C GLY A 141 3.65 6.46 16.26
N TRP A 142 3.51 6.44 14.93
CA TRP A 142 3.16 5.23 14.18
C TRP A 142 4.26 4.17 14.28
N MET A 143 5.52 4.58 14.17
CA MET A 143 6.65 3.67 14.22
C MET A 143 6.87 3.07 15.62
N GLU A 144 6.63 3.86 16.67
CA GLU A 144 6.63 3.38 18.05
C GLU A 144 5.59 2.26 18.25
N GLU A 145 4.33 2.53 17.88
CA GLU A 145 3.25 1.55 17.98
C GLU A 145 3.53 0.30 17.12
N LEU A 146 4.10 0.45 15.92
CA LEU A 146 4.45 -0.67 15.06
C LEU A 146 5.50 -1.57 15.70
N ARG A 147 6.53 -1.01 16.36
CA ARG A 147 7.55 -1.78 17.07
C ARG A 147 6.99 -2.52 18.28
N GLU A 148 6.01 -1.94 18.98
CA GLU A 148 5.36 -2.59 20.12
C GLU A 148 4.54 -3.82 19.70
N GLU A 149 3.98 -3.81 18.49
CA GLU A 149 3.15 -4.90 17.97
C GLU A 149 3.97 -5.98 17.22
N CYS A 150 5.11 -5.61 16.63
CA CYS A 150 5.91 -6.52 15.84
C CYS A 150 6.82 -7.42 16.70
N PRO A 151 7.08 -8.68 16.27
CA PRO A 151 8.13 -9.51 16.84
C PRO A 151 9.52 -8.83 16.83
N GLU A 152 10.33 -9.10 17.86
CA GLU A 152 11.68 -8.51 18.01
C GLU A 152 12.64 -8.88 16.85
N GLU A 153 12.39 -9.98 16.16
CA GLU A 153 13.17 -10.43 15.01
C GLU A 153 12.94 -9.61 13.72
N TYR A 154 11.93 -8.73 13.67
CA TYR A 154 11.69 -7.90 12.50
C TYR A 154 12.76 -6.81 12.41
N ASP A 155 13.36 -6.69 11.22
CA ASP A 155 14.38 -5.66 10.94
C ASP A 155 13.73 -4.31 10.62
N LEU A 156 13.18 -3.68 11.67
CA LEU A 156 12.58 -2.36 11.56
C LEU A 156 13.64 -1.26 11.69
N PRO A 157 13.56 -0.16 10.91
CA PRO A 157 14.54 0.91 10.99
C PRO A 157 14.53 1.57 12.38
N GLU A 158 15.71 1.90 12.92
CA GLU A 158 15.87 2.56 14.23
C GLU A 158 15.66 4.08 14.15
N GLU A 159 15.96 4.67 12.99
CA GLU A 159 15.84 6.09 12.69
C GLU A 159 15.08 6.29 11.38
N PRO A 160 14.48 7.48 11.13
CA PRO A 160 13.83 7.77 9.87
C PRO A 160 14.74 7.49 8.68
N VAL A 161 14.21 6.74 7.71
CA VAL A 161 14.97 6.28 6.55
C VAL A 161 15.25 7.46 5.62
N ILE A 162 16.50 7.69 5.30
CA ILE A 162 16.92 8.74 4.35
C ILE A 162 16.26 8.48 2.99
N TRP A 163 15.67 9.52 2.42
CA TRP A 163 14.99 9.41 1.13
C TRP A 163 15.98 9.07 0.02
N ASP A 164 15.83 7.89 -0.54
CA ASP A 164 16.57 7.38 -1.69
C ASP A 164 15.56 6.84 -2.71
N GLU A 165 15.39 7.53 -3.83
CA GLU A 165 14.40 7.21 -4.86
C GLU A 165 14.65 5.84 -5.49
N GLU A 166 15.91 5.46 -5.72
CA GLU A 166 16.27 4.18 -6.33
C GLU A 166 15.92 3.03 -5.39
N GLN A 167 16.34 3.14 -4.12
CA GLN A 167 16.05 2.12 -3.13
C GLN A 167 14.56 2.00 -2.82
N ARG A 168 13.84 3.11 -2.77
CA ARG A 168 12.38 3.13 -2.57
C ARG A 168 11.66 2.41 -3.71
N THR A 169 12.09 2.63 -4.95
CA THR A 169 11.52 1.95 -6.12
C THR A 169 11.73 0.43 -6.04
N VAL A 170 12.87 -0.03 -5.51
CA VAL A 170 13.11 -1.46 -5.28
C VAL A 170 12.16 -2.01 -4.22
N TRP A 171 12.01 -1.38 -3.06
CA TRP A 171 11.08 -1.83 -2.02
C TRP A 171 9.63 -1.86 -2.49
N GLN A 172 9.21 -0.88 -3.30
CA GLN A 172 7.88 -0.87 -3.92
C GLN A 172 7.70 -2.06 -4.87
N ALA A 173 8.69 -2.33 -5.73
CA ALA A 173 8.65 -3.46 -6.66
C ALA A 173 8.64 -4.82 -5.93
N GLU A 174 9.35 -4.93 -4.82
CA GLU A 174 9.33 -6.12 -3.96
C GLU A 174 7.95 -6.32 -3.32
N LEU A 175 7.28 -5.27 -2.83
CA LEU A 175 5.89 -5.34 -2.34
C LEU A 175 4.93 -5.74 -3.46
N ASP A 176 5.06 -5.16 -4.66
CA ASP A 176 4.23 -5.50 -5.81
C ASP A 176 4.35 -7.00 -6.16
N ALA A 177 5.56 -7.55 -6.13
CA ALA A 177 5.82 -8.97 -6.38
C ALA A 177 5.26 -9.87 -5.26
N ILE A 178 5.45 -9.50 -4.00
CA ILE A 178 4.91 -10.23 -2.85
C ILE A 178 3.37 -10.30 -2.95
N PHE A 179 2.71 -9.17 -3.18
CA PHE A 179 1.25 -9.18 -3.30
C PHE A 179 0.77 -9.92 -4.55
N ALA A 180 1.52 -9.92 -5.65
CA ALA A 180 1.21 -10.78 -6.79
C ALA A 180 1.23 -12.26 -6.42
N HIS A 181 2.20 -12.73 -5.64
CA HIS A 181 2.22 -14.09 -5.09
C HIS A 181 1.05 -14.37 -4.15
N LEU A 182 0.74 -13.44 -3.26
CA LEU A 182 -0.35 -13.59 -2.28
C LEU A 182 -1.74 -13.66 -2.95
N TYR A 183 -1.93 -12.96 -4.06
CA TYR A 183 -3.15 -13.06 -4.87
C TYR A 183 -3.16 -14.30 -5.78
N GLY A 184 -2.12 -15.13 -5.75
CA GLY A 184 -2.04 -16.38 -6.51
C GLY A 184 -1.87 -16.17 -8.02
N LEU A 185 -1.28 -15.06 -8.44
CA LEU A 185 -1.02 -14.79 -9.85
C LEU A 185 0.06 -15.72 -10.41
N THR A 186 -0.06 -16.04 -11.68
CA THR A 186 1.01 -16.67 -12.45
C THR A 186 1.97 -15.60 -12.99
N THR A 187 3.14 -16.02 -13.44
CA THR A 187 4.10 -15.14 -14.13
C THR A 187 3.47 -14.47 -15.36
N GLU A 188 2.60 -15.18 -16.08
CA GLU A 188 1.91 -14.65 -17.25
C GLU A 188 0.87 -13.60 -16.87
N ASP A 189 0.09 -13.84 -15.79
CA ASP A 189 -0.86 -12.85 -15.26
C ASP A 189 -0.15 -11.56 -14.83
N LEU A 190 0.98 -11.67 -14.12
CA LEU A 190 1.75 -10.52 -13.68
C LEU A 190 2.31 -9.73 -14.87
N ARG A 191 2.87 -10.43 -15.87
CA ARG A 191 3.35 -9.80 -17.12
C ARG A 191 2.22 -9.07 -17.84
N TYR A 192 1.03 -9.68 -17.90
CA TYR A 192 -0.15 -9.07 -18.50
C TYR A 192 -0.61 -7.81 -17.74
N ILE A 193 -0.64 -7.85 -16.42
CA ILE A 193 -0.99 -6.70 -15.58
C ILE A 193 -0.02 -5.54 -15.82
N LEU A 194 1.27 -5.83 -15.86
CA LEU A 194 2.31 -4.80 -16.04
C LEU A 194 2.35 -4.27 -17.48
N ASP A 195 2.23 -5.17 -18.45
CA ASP A 195 2.36 -4.83 -19.87
C ASP A 195 1.62 -5.83 -20.76
N PRO A 196 0.35 -5.61 -21.09
CA PRO A 196 -0.44 -6.53 -21.90
C PRO A 196 0.18 -6.87 -23.27
N GLU A 197 0.89 -5.92 -23.87
CA GLU A 197 1.54 -6.15 -25.17
C GLU A 197 2.63 -7.21 -25.13
N ASP A 198 3.20 -7.45 -23.95
CA ASP A 198 4.19 -8.50 -23.70
C ASP A 198 3.60 -9.91 -23.78
N VAL A 199 2.30 -10.06 -23.55
CA VAL A 199 1.59 -11.35 -23.55
C VAL A 199 0.71 -11.50 -24.81
N CYS A 200 -0.05 -10.48 -25.15
CA CYS A 200 -1.03 -10.51 -26.23
C CYS A 200 -0.50 -9.99 -27.58
N GLY A 201 0.71 -9.40 -27.60
CA GLY A 201 1.30 -8.79 -28.78
C GLY A 201 0.91 -7.33 -28.99
N LYS A 202 1.55 -6.70 -29.98
CA LYS A 202 1.38 -5.27 -30.27
C LYS A 202 -0.07 -4.92 -30.62
N GLY A 203 -0.54 -3.81 -30.05
CA GLY A 203 -1.89 -3.30 -30.28
C GLY A 203 -2.96 -3.93 -29.39
N CYS A 204 -2.57 -4.74 -28.41
CA CYS A 204 -3.47 -5.15 -27.33
C CYS A 204 -3.86 -3.92 -26.53
N ILE A 205 -5.12 -3.51 -26.68
CA ILE A 205 -5.68 -2.36 -25.96
C ILE A 205 -6.12 -2.83 -24.59
N ASN A 206 -5.52 -2.29 -23.55
CA ASN A 206 -5.89 -2.60 -22.18
C ASN A 206 -5.68 -1.41 -21.25
N GLU A 207 -6.60 -1.25 -20.32
CA GLU A 207 -6.59 -0.26 -19.24
C GLU A 207 -5.66 -0.72 -18.09
N THR A 208 -4.37 -0.85 -18.39
CA THR A 208 -3.34 -1.18 -17.40
C THR A 208 -2.49 0.06 -17.06
N PHE A 209 -1.19 -0.11 -16.92
CA PHE A 209 -0.25 0.94 -16.52
C PHE A 209 0.40 1.66 -17.71
N ARG A 210 -0.36 1.88 -18.80
CA ARG A 210 0.16 2.50 -20.03
C ARG A 210 0.82 3.85 -19.77
N VAL A 211 0.20 4.71 -18.97
CA VAL A 211 0.74 6.06 -18.66
C VAL A 211 2.05 5.95 -17.91
N LEU A 212 2.15 5.06 -16.92
CA LEU A 212 3.39 4.77 -16.21
C LEU A 212 4.49 4.25 -17.16
N LYS A 213 4.15 3.27 -18.00
CA LYS A 213 5.07 2.70 -19.01
C LYS A 213 5.59 3.79 -19.96
N GLU A 214 4.69 4.59 -20.54
CA GLU A 214 5.05 5.65 -21.49
C GLU A 214 5.92 6.74 -20.81
N ARG A 215 5.62 7.10 -19.58
CA ARG A 215 6.43 8.05 -18.81
C ARG A 215 7.84 7.50 -18.57
N GLU A 216 7.97 6.28 -18.06
CA GLU A 216 9.28 5.70 -17.77
C GLU A 216 10.11 5.47 -19.04
N LEU A 217 9.51 5.02 -20.12
CA LEU A 217 10.19 4.91 -21.41
C LEU A 217 10.73 6.26 -21.90
N ARG A 218 9.98 7.35 -21.73
CA ARG A 218 10.39 8.69 -22.11
C ARG A 218 11.50 9.25 -21.22
N GLU A 219 11.41 9.02 -19.90
CA GLU A 219 12.29 9.64 -18.91
C GLU A 219 13.54 8.82 -18.61
N LEU A 220 13.42 7.49 -18.64
CA LEU A 220 14.48 6.57 -18.25
C LEU A 220 15.00 5.72 -19.42
N GLY A 221 14.30 5.69 -20.55
CA GLY A 221 14.64 4.84 -21.70
C GLY A 221 14.23 3.36 -21.54
N GLU A 222 13.65 2.99 -20.39
CA GLU A 222 13.16 1.65 -20.10
C GLU A 222 11.86 1.67 -19.29
N TYR A 223 11.10 0.60 -19.30
CA TYR A 223 9.99 0.40 -18.36
C TYR A 223 10.54 -0.23 -17.06
N ARG A 224 11.15 0.62 -16.22
CA ARG A 224 11.87 0.26 -14.99
C ARG A 224 10.98 -0.51 -14.01
N THR A 225 9.75 -0.04 -13.78
CA THR A 225 8.80 -0.70 -12.87
C THR A 225 8.59 -2.15 -13.24
N LYS A 226 8.33 -2.46 -14.52
CA LYS A 226 8.17 -3.85 -14.99
C LYS A 226 9.42 -4.68 -14.74
N ARG A 227 10.60 -4.15 -15.06
CA ARG A 227 11.86 -4.86 -14.84
C ARG A 227 12.06 -5.21 -13.36
N LEU A 228 11.93 -4.24 -12.47
CA LEU A 228 12.15 -4.44 -11.04
C LEU A 228 11.12 -5.39 -10.41
N VAL A 229 9.84 -5.27 -10.78
CA VAL A 229 8.80 -6.17 -10.28
C VAL A 229 9.05 -7.61 -10.73
N MET A 230 9.45 -7.83 -11.99
CA MET A 230 9.76 -9.16 -12.50
C MET A 230 11.05 -9.75 -11.89
N GLU A 231 12.06 -8.92 -11.60
CA GLU A 231 13.25 -9.32 -10.86
C GLU A 231 12.89 -9.78 -9.44
N ALA A 232 12.08 -8.98 -8.73
CA ALA A 232 11.60 -9.32 -7.39
C ALA A 232 10.73 -10.59 -7.40
N TRP A 233 9.81 -10.73 -8.37
CA TRP A 233 8.99 -11.93 -8.56
C TRP A 233 9.84 -13.19 -8.64
N ASN A 234 10.84 -13.20 -9.50
CA ASN A 234 11.73 -14.34 -9.69
C ASN A 234 12.52 -14.68 -8.42
N LYS A 235 12.97 -13.66 -7.66
CA LYS A 235 13.65 -13.84 -6.38
C LYS A 235 12.76 -14.55 -5.36
N PHE A 236 11.55 -14.06 -5.14
CA PHE A 236 10.61 -14.65 -4.18
C PHE A 236 10.12 -16.04 -4.61
N GLU A 237 9.94 -16.29 -5.91
CA GLU A 237 9.60 -17.62 -6.41
C GLU A 237 10.72 -18.64 -6.13
N PHE A 238 11.98 -18.22 -6.27
CA PHE A 238 13.14 -19.06 -5.98
C PHE A 238 13.27 -19.36 -4.48
N ASP A 239 13.11 -18.36 -3.64
CA ASP A 239 13.19 -18.49 -2.18
C ASP A 239 12.09 -19.41 -1.64
N ASN A 240 10.88 -19.33 -2.18
CA ASN A 240 9.78 -20.24 -1.83
C ASN A 240 10.06 -21.68 -2.23
N LYS A 241 10.59 -21.91 -3.43
CA LYS A 241 10.97 -23.26 -3.87
C LYS A 241 12.06 -23.85 -2.96
N LEU A 242 13.02 -23.04 -2.52
CA LEU A 242 14.04 -23.49 -1.57
C LEU A 242 13.45 -23.83 -0.21
N LYS A 243 12.55 -22.99 0.34
CA LYS A 243 11.87 -23.27 1.61
C LYS A 243 11.10 -24.60 1.53
N MET A 244 10.31 -24.84 0.47
CA MET A 244 9.58 -26.10 0.30
C MET A 244 10.49 -27.32 0.26
N LEU A 245 11.61 -27.27 -0.44
CA LEU A 245 12.60 -28.36 -0.49
C LEU A 245 13.28 -28.65 0.86
N CYS A 246 13.35 -27.67 1.75
CA CYS A 246 13.87 -27.84 3.10
C CYS A 246 12.88 -28.49 4.07
N TYR A 247 11.59 -28.38 3.81
CA TYR A 247 10.53 -28.98 4.64
C TYR A 247 10.23 -30.44 4.27
N GLU A 248 10.64 -30.92 3.09
CA GLU A 248 10.47 -32.31 2.63
C GLU A 248 11.59 -33.27 3.10
N LYS A 249 12.53 -32.79 3.92
CA LYS A 249 13.59 -33.61 4.53
C LYS A 249 13.38 -33.77 6.04
#